data_983cd420d017a0a0b7a1886318e18e45
#
_entry.id   983cd420d017a0a0b7a1886318e18e45
#
_cell.length_a   1.000
_cell.length_b   1.000
_cell.length_c   1.000
_cell.angle_alpha   90.00
_cell.angle_beta   90.00
_cell.angle_gamma   90.00
#
_symmetry.space_group_name_H-M   'P 1'
#
loop_
_entity.id
_entity.type
_entity.pdbx_description
1 polymer ?
#
loop_
_entity_poly.entity_id
_entity_poly.type
_entity_poly.pdbx_seq_one_letter_code
_entity_poly.pdbx_strand_id
1 'polypeptide(L)'
;ISACLVGSEMCIRDRSYTGVYMLLAGVLYSIQLYTDFNGCVCIARGASEMLGITLAQNFDHPYFATSIQDFWHRWHMSLSSWLRDYVYIPLGGNRKGKLRKYVNILLTFLVSGLWHGMGLTYLVWGFLHGLYQIIGSLLMPVRDRLVILTKTDRSSFSHRFMKQICTFFLVMLAWIFFRADSVTQALQMIRQMAVFNPWVLWNQSVYLLGLDAKNVWILFFAIAILLLVSILQTKTDIRGWLAKQGIVFRYAVVYLALFAVLIFGIYGPGYDAVQFIYGGF
;
A
#
# COMPACT_ATOMS: atom_id res chain seq x y z
N ILE A 1 -11.11 -7.38 -5.75
CA ILE A 1 -10.89 -6.41 -4.63
C ILE A 1 -11.07 -4.99 -5.15
N SER A 2 -10.39 -4.61 -6.24
CA SER A 2 -10.48 -3.27 -6.83
C SER A 2 -11.92 -2.84 -7.09
N ALA A 3 -12.69 -3.64 -7.80
CA ALA A 3 -14.09 -3.33 -8.13
C ALA A 3 -15.01 -3.26 -6.90
N CYS A 4 -14.74 -4.04 -5.84
CA CYS A 4 -15.49 -3.94 -4.58
C CYS A 4 -15.12 -2.68 -3.78
N LEU A 5 -13.96 -2.07 -4.04
CA LEU A 5 -13.48 -0.87 -3.36
C LEU A 5 -13.96 0.44 -4.00
N VAL A 6 -14.66 0.37 -5.13
CA VAL A 6 -15.27 1.55 -5.80
C VAL A 6 -16.18 2.34 -4.86
N GLY A 7 -16.90 1.66 -3.95
CA GLY A 7 -17.65 2.33 -2.89
C GLY A 7 -16.80 3.23 -1.98
N SER A 8 -15.52 2.88 -1.76
CA SER A 8 -14.60 3.73 -0.98
C SER A 8 -14.25 5.03 -1.71
N GLU A 9 -14.22 5.04 -3.03
CA GLU A 9 -13.96 6.24 -3.83
C GLU A 9 -15.11 7.25 -3.76
N MET A 10 -16.36 6.78 -3.77
CA MET A 10 -17.52 7.65 -3.56
C MET A 10 -17.49 8.28 -2.16
N CYS A 11 -17.13 7.51 -1.12
CA CYS A 11 -17.01 8.03 0.24
C CYS A 11 -15.92 9.08 0.38
N ILE A 12 -14.82 8.94 -0.37
CA ILE A 12 -13.72 9.90 -0.38
C ILE A 12 -14.16 11.24 -1.02
N ARG A 13 -15.06 11.21 -2.00
CA ARG A 13 -15.57 12.41 -2.66
C ARG A 13 -16.75 13.07 -1.94
N ASP A 14 -17.54 12.31 -1.19
CA ASP A 14 -18.70 12.82 -0.48
C ASP A 14 -18.31 13.39 0.90
N ARG A 15 -18.59 14.67 1.11
CA ARG A 15 -18.30 15.41 2.35
C ARG A 15 -19.13 14.94 3.56
N SER A 16 -20.10 14.06 3.36
CA SER A 16 -21.00 13.55 4.42
C SER A 16 -20.36 12.49 5.31
N TYR A 17 -19.28 11.83 4.84
CA TYR A 17 -18.63 10.75 5.56
C TYR A 17 -17.51 11.26 6.49
N THR A 18 -17.50 10.79 7.73
CA THR A 18 -16.53 11.21 8.76
C THR A 18 -16.05 10.03 9.59
N GLY A 19 -14.96 10.21 10.32
CA GLY A 19 -14.47 9.27 11.34
C GLY A 19 -14.08 7.91 10.76
N VAL A 20 -14.71 6.87 11.28
CA VAL A 20 -14.42 5.47 10.92
C VAL A 20 -14.63 5.21 9.42
N TYR A 21 -15.60 5.86 8.76
CA TYR A 21 -15.78 5.72 7.32
C TYR A 21 -14.56 6.19 6.54
N MET A 22 -14.04 7.38 6.87
CA MET A 22 -12.86 7.92 6.20
C MET A 22 -11.60 7.11 6.49
N LEU A 23 -11.50 6.56 7.71
CA LEU A 23 -10.40 5.65 8.07
C LEU A 23 -10.47 4.36 7.25
N LEU A 24 -11.66 3.74 7.18
CA LEU A 24 -11.87 2.53 6.38
C LEU A 24 -11.58 2.80 4.89
N ALA A 25 -12.05 3.93 4.35
CA ALA A 25 -11.78 4.32 2.96
C ALA A 25 -10.26 4.44 2.70
N GLY A 26 -9.51 5.05 3.61
CA GLY A 26 -8.04 5.14 3.50
C GLY A 26 -7.34 3.78 3.54
N VAL A 27 -7.78 2.89 4.44
CA VAL A 27 -7.26 1.50 4.53
C VAL A 27 -7.58 0.73 3.25
N LEU A 28 -8.82 0.77 2.80
CA LEU A 28 -9.28 0.07 1.62
C LEU A 28 -8.59 0.59 0.35
N TYR A 29 -8.43 1.90 0.23
CA TYR A 29 -7.66 2.49 -0.88
C TYR A 29 -6.19 2.05 -0.88
N SER A 30 -5.56 1.95 0.30
CA SER A 30 -4.19 1.44 0.40
C SER A 30 -4.08 -0.02 -0.10
N ILE A 31 -5.07 -0.86 0.24
CA ILE A 31 -5.14 -2.25 -0.23
C ILE A 31 -5.40 -2.29 -1.73
N GLN A 32 -6.31 -1.48 -2.25
CA GLN A 32 -6.63 -1.36 -3.66
C GLN A 32 -5.38 -1.00 -4.47
N LEU A 33 -4.67 0.08 -4.08
CA LEU A 33 -3.45 0.52 -4.76
C LEU A 33 -2.39 -0.60 -4.84
N TYR A 34 -2.25 -1.37 -3.77
CA TYR A 34 -1.34 -2.51 -3.74
C TYR A 34 -1.81 -3.65 -4.64
N THR A 35 -3.08 -4.05 -4.55
CA THR A 35 -3.60 -5.19 -5.32
C THR A 35 -3.64 -4.91 -6.81
N ASP A 36 -4.04 -3.71 -7.21
CA ASP A 36 -4.09 -3.31 -8.62
C ASP A 36 -2.68 -3.32 -9.22
N PHE A 37 -1.75 -2.63 -8.59
CA PHE A 37 -0.40 -2.53 -9.13
C PHE A 37 0.36 -3.86 -9.06
N ASN A 38 0.35 -4.55 -7.92
CA ASN A 38 1.02 -5.83 -7.79
C ASN A 38 0.37 -6.91 -8.69
N GLY A 39 -0.95 -6.86 -8.86
CA GLY A 39 -1.67 -7.74 -9.78
C GLY A 39 -1.18 -7.60 -11.22
N CYS A 40 -1.09 -6.38 -11.74
CA CYS A 40 -0.52 -6.10 -13.06
C CYS A 40 0.92 -6.59 -13.19
N VAL A 41 1.77 -6.31 -12.19
CA VAL A 41 3.16 -6.76 -12.19
C VAL A 41 3.26 -8.29 -12.19
N CYS A 42 2.41 -8.97 -11.42
CA CYS A 42 2.37 -10.44 -11.39
C CYS A 42 1.96 -11.04 -12.74
N ILE A 43 0.96 -10.45 -13.41
CA ILE A 43 0.53 -10.87 -14.75
C ILE A 43 1.65 -10.66 -15.76
N ALA A 44 2.27 -9.47 -15.78
CA ALA A 44 3.37 -9.14 -16.67
C ALA A 44 4.57 -10.08 -16.45
N ARG A 45 4.92 -10.38 -15.19
CA ARG A 45 5.99 -11.33 -14.86
C ARG A 45 5.67 -12.75 -15.33
N GLY A 46 4.43 -13.21 -15.06
CA GLY A 46 4.02 -14.54 -15.51
C GLY A 46 4.07 -14.69 -17.05
N ALA A 47 3.58 -13.68 -17.77
CA ALA A 47 3.64 -13.67 -19.24
C ALA A 47 5.09 -13.64 -19.75
N SER A 48 5.97 -12.83 -19.15
CA SER A 48 7.39 -12.78 -19.55
C SER A 48 8.14 -14.06 -19.23
N GLU A 49 7.85 -14.71 -18.08
CA GLU A 49 8.43 -16.01 -17.72
C GLU A 49 8.07 -17.10 -18.77
N MET A 50 6.86 -17.06 -19.36
CA MET A 50 6.46 -17.96 -20.47
C MET A 50 7.31 -17.73 -21.73
N LEU A 51 7.84 -16.54 -21.93
CA LEU A 51 8.74 -16.17 -23.03
C LEU A 51 10.23 -16.37 -22.68
N GLY A 52 10.54 -16.96 -21.52
CA GLY A 52 11.91 -17.15 -21.07
C GLY A 52 12.58 -15.88 -20.51
N ILE A 53 11.82 -14.79 -20.28
CA ILE A 53 12.35 -13.53 -19.79
C ILE A 53 12.00 -13.39 -18.29
N THR A 54 13.01 -13.23 -17.44
CA THR A 54 12.83 -13.02 -16.00
C THR A 54 12.79 -11.53 -15.66
N LEU A 55 11.65 -11.03 -15.22
CA LEU A 55 11.49 -9.66 -14.73
C LEU A 55 11.74 -9.57 -13.22
N ALA A 56 12.30 -8.42 -12.80
CA ALA A 56 12.55 -8.14 -11.38
C ALA A 56 11.24 -8.07 -10.57
N GLN A 57 11.35 -8.45 -9.28
CA GLN A 57 10.26 -8.27 -8.34
C GLN A 57 10.09 -6.79 -7.99
N ASN A 58 8.83 -6.32 -7.94
CA ASN A 58 8.51 -4.94 -7.61
C ASN A 58 7.92 -4.74 -6.21
N PHE A 59 7.41 -5.82 -5.59
CA PHE A 59 6.78 -5.77 -4.29
C PHE A 59 7.27 -6.92 -3.40
N ASP A 60 7.57 -6.61 -2.13
CA ASP A 60 7.93 -7.59 -1.10
C ASP A 60 7.21 -7.26 0.21
N HIS A 61 5.91 -7.61 0.31
CA HIS A 61 5.08 -7.41 1.50
C HIS A 61 5.21 -5.99 2.10
N PRO A 62 4.97 -4.92 1.32
CA PRO A 62 5.31 -3.55 1.70
C PRO A 62 4.60 -3.06 2.95
N TYR A 63 3.38 -3.53 3.21
CA TYR A 63 2.62 -3.15 4.40
C TYR A 63 3.06 -3.85 5.69
N PHE A 64 4.01 -4.80 5.61
CA PHE A 64 4.71 -5.35 6.77
C PHE A 64 6.00 -4.60 7.11
N ALA A 65 6.27 -3.50 6.43
CA ALA A 65 7.42 -2.64 6.69
C ALA A 65 7.37 -2.02 8.09
N THR A 66 8.52 -1.96 8.75
CA THR A 66 8.66 -1.42 10.11
C THR A 66 9.20 0.01 10.14
N SER A 67 9.40 0.63 8.98
CA SER A 67 9.76 2.03 8.81
C SER A 67 9.45 2.50 7.39
N ILE A 68 9.37 3.80 7.16
CA ILE A 68 9.17 4.37 5.82
C ILE A 68 10.33 4.00 4.87
N GLN A 69 11.55 3.91 5.38
CA GLN A 69 12.67 3.45 4.56
C GLN A 69 12.50 1.98 4.16
N ASP A 70 12.11 1.09 5.09
CA ASP A 70 11.82 -0.32 4.83
C ASP A 70 10.65 -0.47 3.84
N PHE A 71 9.61 0.39 3.96
CA PHE A 71 8.51 0.42 3.00
C PHE A 71 9.00 0.64 1.56
N TRP A 72 9.86 1.63 1.32
CA TRP A 72 10.39 1.92 -0.02
C TRP A 72 11.38 0.88 -0.54
N HIS A 73 11.96 0.06 0.32
CA HIS A 73 12.72 -1.12 -0.09
C HIS A 73 11.83 -2.27 -0.56
N ARG A 74 10.52 -2.21 -0.25
CA ARG A 74 9.52 -3.25 -0.53
C ARG A 74 8.42 -2.82 -1.51
N TRP A 75 8.28 -1.52 -1.74
CA TRP A 75 7.28 -0.91 -2.63
C TRP A 75 7.96 -0.39 -3.89
N HIS A 76 7.41 -0.79 -5.06
CA HIS A 76 7.87 -0.34 -6.38
C HIS A 76 9.41 -0.34 -6.51
N MET A 77 10.00 -1.51 -6.26
CA MET A 77 11.44 -1.68 -6.06
C MET A 77 12.25 -1.24 -7.29
N SER A 78 11.73 -1.43 -8.51
CA SER A 78 12.37 -0.97 -9.74
C SER A 78 12.48 0.55 -9.80
N LEU A 79 11.38 1.29 -9.54
CA LEU A 79 11.40 2.75 -9.48
C LEU A 79 12.29 3.27 -8.35
N SER A 80 12.20 2.66 -7.17
CA SER A 80 13.02 3.01 -6.01
C SER A 80 14.51 2.86 -6.30
N SER A 81 14.90 1.79 -6.99
CA SER A 81 16.27 1.55 -7.43
C SER A 81 16.70 2.58 -8.47
N TRP A 82 15.86 2.86 -9.46
CA TRP A 82 16.13 3.85 -10.49
C TRP A 82 16.33 5.25 -9.89
N LEU A 83 15.43 5.69 -9.02
CA LEU A 83 15.56 6.99 -8.33
C LEU A 83 16.83 7.06 -7.46
N ARG A 84 17.19 5.96 -6.79
CA ARG A 84 18.44 5.88 -6.04
C ARG A 84 19.65 6.08 -6.96
N ASP A 85 19.70 5.37 -8.07
CA ASP A 85 20.87 5.28 -8.93
C ASP A 85 21.03 6.52 -9.82
N TYR A 86 19.93 7.09 -10.31
CA TYR A 86 19.94 8.21 -11.25
C TYR A 86 19.64 9.58 -10.63
N VAL A 87 19.10 9.65 -9.41
CA VAL A 87 18.81 10.91 -8.72
C VAL A 87 19.61 11.03 -7.44
N TYR A 88 19.44 10.10 -6.48
CA TYR A 88 20.03 10.22 -5.16
C TYR A 88 21.56 10.14 -5.17
N ILE A 89 22.13 9.16 -5.87
CA ILE A 89 23.60 8.97 -5.94
C ILE A 89 24.29 10.13 -6.68
N PRO A 90 23.82 10.59 -7.85
CA PRO A 90 24.40 11.74 -8.54
C PRO A 90 24.37 13.04 -7.74
N LEU A 91 23.32 13.26 -6.90
CA LEU A 91 23.26 14.40 -5.97
C LEU A 91 24.30 14.32 -4.83
N GLY A 92 25.06 13.23 -4.73
CA GLY A 92 26.09 12.97 -3.73
C GLY A 92 25.69 11.96 -2.66
N GLY A 93 24.45 11.42 -2.70
CA GLY A 93 23.97 10.41 -1.77
C GLY A 93 24.12 10.84 -0.30
N ASN A 94 24.72 9.97 0.51
CA ASN A 94 24.99 10.21 1.95
C ASN A 94 26.46 10.64 2.24
N ARG A 95 27.28 10.85 1.20
CA ARG A 95 28.74 11.06 1.34
C ARG A 95 29.12 12.47 1.80
N LYS A 96 28.25 13.47 1.58
CA LYS A 96 28.55 14.91 1.82
C LYS A 96 27.92 15.43 3.13
N GLY A 97 27.84 14.62 4.18
CA GLY A 97 27.30 14.99 5.49
C GLY A 97 25.79 14.87 5.64
N LYS A 98 25.30 15.00 6.89
CA LYS A 98 23.90 14.75 7.25
C LYS A 98 22.90 15.70 6.57
N LEU A 99 23.22 17.01 6.54
CA LEU A 99 22.31 18.00 5.92
C LEU A 99 22.12 17.72 4.43
N ARG A 100 23.22 17.49 3.71
CA ARG A 100 23.18 17.19 2.27
C ARG A 100 22.41 15.88 2.00
N LYS A 101 22.59 14.85 2.85
CA LYS A 101 21.80 13.62 2.78
C LYS A 101 20.31 13.91 2.85
N TYR A 102 19.87 14.77 3.79
CA TYR A 102 18.44 15.07 3.95
C TYR A 102 17.87 15.84 2.75
N VAL A 103 18.62 16.81 2.24
CA VAL A 103 18.25 17.53 1.01
C VAL A 103 18.14 16.55 -0.17
N ASN A 104 19.11 15.65 -0.33
CA ASN A 104 19.09 14.67 -1.42
C ASN A 104 17.88 13.72 -1.31
N ILE A 105 17.52 13.26 -0.11
CA ILE A 105 16.32 12.45 0.12
C ILE A 105 15.08 13.23 -0.32
N LEU A 106 14.95 14.48 0.16
CA LEU A 106 13.78 15.30 -0.15
C LEU A 106 13.64 15.54 -1.66
N LEU A 107 14.73 15.90 -2.33
CA LEU A 107 14.76 16.11 -3.79
C LEU A 107 14.40 14.82 -4.54
N THR A 108 14.91 13.67 -4.11
CA THR A 108 14.60 12.38 -4.73
C THR A 108 13.12 12.07 -4.65
N PHE A 109 12.48 12.32 -3.51
CA PHE A 109 11.05 12.09 -3.35
C PHE A 109 10.17 13.13 -4.05
N LEU A 110 10.64 14.38 -4.18
CA LEU A 110 9.96 15.38 -5.01
C LEU A 110 9.99 15.00 -6.49
N VAL A 111 11.14 14.49 -6.98
CA VAL A 111 11.24 13.93 -8.34
C VAL A 111 10.30 12.73 -8.52
N SER A 112 10.21 11.86 -7.52
CA SER A 112 9.25 10.74 -7.52
C SER A 112 7.80 11.23 -7.61
N GLY A 113 7.45 12.30 -6.88
CA GLY A 113 6.13 12.91 -6.95
C GLY A 113 5.82 13.46 -8.34
N LEU A 114 6.74 14.21 -8.93
CA LEU A 114 6.61 14.74 -10.30
C LEU A 114 6.49 13.65 -11.36
N TRP A 115 7.18 12.52 -11.15
CA TRP A 115 7.07 11.36 -12.05
C TRP A 115 5.66 10.78 -12.09
N HIS A 116 4.93 10.82 -10.96
CA HIS A 116 3.54 10.35 -10.87
C HIS A 116 2.52 11.35 -11.42
N GLY A 117 2.88 12.63 -11.56
CA GLY A 117 1.99 13.64 -12.12
C GLY A 117 2.42 15.07 -11.78
N MET A 118 1.97 16.02 -12.58
CA MET A 118 2.28 17.46 -12.43
C MET A 118 1.42 18.14 -11.35
N GLY A 119 0.52 17.43 -10.69
CA GLY A 119 -0.36 17.96 -9.66
C GLY A 119 0.37 18.28 -8.35
N LEU A 120 -0.05 19.37 -7.68
CA LEU A 120 0.51 19.75 -6.38
C LEU A 120 0.33 18.65 -5.32
N THR A 121 -0.71 17.83 -5.43
CA THR A 121 -0.97 16.70 -4.52
C THR A 121 0.13 15.64 -4.59
N TYR A 122 0.65 15.35 -5.78
CA TYR A 122 1.79 14.43 -5.96
C TYR A 122 3.10 14.99 -5.39
N LEU A 123 3.32 16.31 -5.53
CA LEU A 123 4.47 16.97 -4.90
C LEU A 123 4.39 16.90 -3.38
N VAL A 124 3.20 17.15 -2.80
CA VAL A 124 2.99 17.04 -1.34
C VAL A 124 3.16 15.60 -0.89
N TRP A 125 2.67 14.61 -1.65
CA TRP A 125 2.89 13.18 -1.38
C TRP A 125 4.39 12.84 -1.34
N GLY A 126 5.15 13.23 -2.35
CA GLY A 126 6.59 13.03 -2.39
C GLY A 126 7.30 13.74 -1.24
N PHE A 127 6.96 15.01 -0.99
CA PHE A 127 7.48 15.76 0.15
C PHE A 127 7.26 15.05 1.49
N LEU A 128 6.06 14.53 1.74
CA LEU A 128 5.73 13.79 2.98
C LEU A 128 6.60 12.55 3.14
N HIS A 129 6.79 11.75 2.09
CA HIS A 129 7.66 10.57 2.17
C HIS A 129 9.11 10.92 2.46
N GLY A 130 9.65 11.97 1.83
CA GLY A 130 10.97 12.51 2.15
C GLY A 130 11.07 12.99 3.59
N LEU A 131 10.08 13.76 4.04
CA LEU A 131 9.99 14.29 5.40
C LEU A 131 9.90 13.17 6.45
N TYR A 132 9.07 12.15 6.23
CA TYR A 132 8.95 11.00 7.13
C TYR A 132 10.29 10.28 7.32
N GLN A 133 11.09 10.10 6.25
CA GLN A 133 12.42 9.49 6.36
C GLN A 133 13.39 10.36 7.16
N ILE A 134 13.38 11.68 6.94
CA ILE A 134 14.22 12.63 7.66
C ILE A 134 13.86 12.63 9.14
N ILE A 135 12.58 12.80 9.48
CA ILE A 135 12.08 12.77 10.87
C ILE A 135 12.42 11.42 11.51
N GLY A 136 12.18 10.32 10.81
CA GLY A 136 12.51 8.98 11.29
C GLY A 136 13.99 8.81 11.63
N SER A 137 14.88 9.41 10.85
CA SER A 137 16.34 9.43 11.11
C SER A 137 16.70 10.33 12.29
N LEU A 138 16.09 11.52 12.40
CA LEU A 138 16.33 12.46 13.50
C LEU A 138 15.82 11.92 14.85
N LEU A 139 14.70 11.22 14.86
CA LEU A 139 14.11 10.64 16.06
C LEU A 139 14.75 9.31 16.48
N MET A 140 15.71 8.77 15.70
CA MET A 140 16.35 7.50 16.03
C MET A 140 17.00 7.50 17.43
N PRO A 141 17.78 8.53 17.87
CA PRO A 141 18.36 8.52 19.21
C PRO A 141 17.31 8.56 20.33
N VAL A 142 16.20 9.27 20.11
CA VAL A 142 15.10 9.32 21.08
C VAL A 142 14.43 7.96 21.22
N ARG A 143 14.14 7.30 20.10
CA ARG A 143 13.57 5.94 20.09
C ARG A 143 14.50 4.92 20.75
N ASP A 144 15.83 5.04 20.53
CA ASP A 144 16.80 4.18 21.17
C ASP A 144 16.80 4.34 22.69
N ARG A 145 16.74 5.58 23.17
CA ARG A 145 16.61 5.88 24.61
C ARG A 145 15.30 5.32 25.20
N LEU A 146 14.18 5.49 24.51
CA LEU A 146 12.89 4.95 24.95
C LEU A 146 12.91 3.43 25.05
N VAL A 147 13.49 2.74 24.07
CA VAL A 147 13.63 1.27 24.08
C VAL A 147 14.45 0.81 25.28
N ILE A 148 15.55 1.50 25.61
CA ILE A 148 16.39 1.20 26.77
C ILE A 148 15.59 1.46 28.07
N LEU A 149 14.95 2.59 28.21
CA LEU A 149 14.16 2.97 29.40
C LEU A 149 13.00 2.02 29.66
N THR A 150 12.30 1.60 28.60
CA THR A 150 11.16 0.67 28.72
C THR A 150 11.59 -0.80 28.75
N LYS A 151 12.89 -1.08 28.65
CA LYS A 151 13.44 -2.45 28.53
C LYS A 151 12.73 -3.28 27.46
N THR A 152 12.31 -2.63 26.36
CA THR A 152 11.56 -3.27 25.28
C THR A 152 12.50 -4.13 24.44
N ASP A 153 12.16 -5.39 24.23
CA ASP A 153 12.82 -6.23 23.26
C ASP A 153 12.37 -5.84 21.84
N ARG A 154 13.34 -5.40 21.01
CA ARG A 154 13.09 -4.98 19.61
C ARG A 154 12.68 -6.16 18.71
N SER A 155 12.99 -7.39 19.09
CA SER A 155 12.61 -8.61 18.37
C SER A 155 11.20 -9.05 18.69
N SER A 156 10.60 -8.54 19.77
CA SER A 156 9.26 -8.90 20.23
C SER A 156 8.20 -8.63 19.16
N PHE A 157 7.21 -9.50 19.09
CA PHE A 157 6.08 -9.35 18.18
C PHE A 157 5.36 -8.00 18.38
N SER A 158 5.10 -7.61 19.61
CA SER A 158 4.37 -6.38 19.95
C SER A 158 5.10 -5.13 19.45
N HIS A 159 6.42 -5.05 19.64
CA HIS A 159 7.22 -3.92 19.15
C HIS A 159 7.23 -3.86 17.61
N ARG A 160 7.43 -4.97 16.96
CA ARG A 160 7.41 -5.05 15.49
C ARG A 160 6.04 -4.70 14.93
N PHE A 161 4.98 -5.25 15.50
CA PHE A 161 3.59 -5.00 15.09
C PHE A 161 3.22 -3.51 15.24
N MET A 162 3.57 -2.88 16.37
CA MET A 162 3.33 -1.44 16.56
C MET A 162 4.07 -0.61 15.49
N LYS A 163 5.31 -0.95 15.16
CA LYS A 163 6.06 -0.26 14.10
C LYS A 163 5.42 -0.45 12.72
N GLN A 164 4.89 -1.63 12.41
CA GLN A 164 4.17 -1.90 11.17
C GLN A 164 2.90 -1.05 11.09
N ILE A 165 2.08 -1.02 12.14
CA ILE A 165 0.88 -0.18 12.19
C ILE A 165 1.22 1.30 12.02
N CYS A 166 2.20 1.82 12.75
CA CYS A 166 2.62 3.21 12.62
C CYS A 166 3.12 3.53 11.19
N THR A 167 3.90 2.63 10.60
CA THR A 167 4.40 2.80 9.22
C THR A 167 3.26 2.78 8.22
N PHE A 168 2.35 1.80 8.32
CA PHE A 168 1.17 1.69 7.48
C PHE A 168 0.30 2.95 7.57
N PHE A 169 0.04 3.45 8.78
CA PHE A 169 -0.76 4.65 8.99
C PHE A 169 -0.14 5.90 8.33
N LEU A 170 1.18 6.10 8.47
CA LEU A 170 1.88 7.20 7.80
C LEU A 170 1.82 7.10 6.28
N VAL A 171 1.98 5.89 5.74
CA VAL A 171 1.87 5.64 4.30
C VAL A 171 0.44 5.87 3.82
N MET A 172 -0.57 5.39 4.56
CA MET A 172 -1.99 5.61 4.26
C MET A 172 -2.32 7.11 4.23
N LEU A 173 -1.84 7.90 5.20
CA LEU A 173 -2.03 9.36 5.19
C LEU A 173 -1.40 10.02 3.94
N ALA A 174 -0.24 9.54 3.50
CA ALA A 174 0.37 10.04 2.27
C ALA A 174 -0.46 9.63 1.03
N TRP A 175 -1.02 8.42 0.99
CA TRP A 175 -1.90 7.97 -0.09
C TRP A 175 -3.15 8.82 -0.27
N ILE A 176 -3.65 9.51 0.77
CA ILE A 176 -4.77 10.44 0.65
C ILE A 176 -4.42 11.58 -0.30
N PHE A 177 -3.20 12.14 -0.21
CA PHE A 177 -2.76 13.16 -1.15
C PHE A 177 -2.61 12.62 -2.58
N PHE A 178 -2.19 11.39 -2.72
CA PHE A 178 -2.07 10.73 -4.02
C PHE A 178 -3.43 10.58 -4.72
N ARG A 179 -4.50 10.36 -3.95
CA ARG A 179 -5.87 10.15 -4.45
C ARG A 179 -6.68 11.43 -4.62
N ALA A 180 -6.41 12.46 -3.82
CA ALA A 180 -7.21 13.69 -3.76
C ALA A 180 -7.01 14.57 -5.00
N ASP A 181 -8.07 15.22 -5.44
CA ASP A 181 -8.04 16.17 -6.57
C ASP A 181 -7.33 17.49 -6.19
N SER A 182 -7.25 17.82 -4.90
CA SER A 182 -6.56 19.00 -4.40
C SER A 182 -5.98 18.79 -3.00
N VAL A 183 -4.96 19.59 -2.65
CA VAL A 183 -4.36 19.57 -1.29
C VAL A 183 -5.40 19.94 -0.23
N THR A 184 -6.29 20.88 -0.52
CA THR A 184 -7.39 21.29 0.39
C THR A 184 -8.32 20.11 0.68
N GLN A 185 -8.69 19.36 -0.35
CA GLN A 185 -9.52 18.16 -0.19
C GLN A 185 -8.81 17.10 0.65
N ALA A 186 -7.53 16.82 0.37
CA ALA A 186 -6.74 15.87 1.16
C ALA A 186 -6.71 16.23 2.65
N LEU A 187 -6.48 17.51 2.97
CA LEU A 187 -6.49 18.01 4.35
C LEU A 187 -7.87 17.91 5.01
N GLN A 188 -8.95 18.17 4.27
CA GLN A 188 -10.31 17.98 4.75
C GLN A 188 -10.59 16.50 5.10
N MET A 189 -10.18 15.57 4.23
CA MET A 189 -10.31 14.13 4.47
C MET A 189 -9.56 13.68 5.73
N ILE A 190 -8.32 14.15 5.90
CA ILE A 190 -7.53 13.85 7.12
C ILE A 190 -8.23 14.43 8.38
N ARG A 191 -8.76 15.65 8.29
CA ARG A 191 -9.52 16.26 9.39
C ARG A 191 -10.80 15.47 9.71
N GLN A 192 -11.51 15.00 8.70
CA GLN A 192 -12.71 14.19 8.88
C GLN A 192 -12.41 12.83 9.54
N MET A 193 -11.22 12.23 9.31
CA MET A 193 -10.79 11.01 10.00
C MET A 193 -10.69 11.19 11.53
N ALA A 194 -10.44 12.40 12.03
CA ALA A 194 -10.33 12.68 13.45
C ALA A 194 -11.68 12.71 14.20
N VAL A 195 -12.80 12.63 13.49
CA VAL A 195 -14.13 12.58 14.12
C VAL A 195 -14.34 11.22 14.77
N PHE A 196 -14.70 11.21 16.06
CA PHE A 196 -14.91 9.97 16.80
C PHE A 196 -16.34 9.46 16.63
N ASN A 197 -16.54 8.40 15.83
CA ASN A 197 -17.84 7.76 15.59
C ASN A 197 -17.72 6.22 15.45
N PRO A 198 -17.21 5.49 16.45
CA PRO A 198 -16.97 4.05 16.36
C PRO A 198 -18.24 3.21 16.20
N TRP A 199 -19.42 3.73 16.58
CA TRP A 199 -20.71 3.05 16.45
C TRP A 199 -21.09 2.70 15.02
N VAL A 200 -20.47 3.33 14.02
CA VAL A 200 -20.62 3.03 12.60
C VAL A 200 -20.34 1.55 12.27
N LEU A 201 -19.45 0.90 13.02
CA LEU A 201 -19.11 -0.51 12.82
C LEU A 201 -20.24 -1.47 13.26
N TRP A 202 -21.17 -1.03 14.11
CA TRP A 202 -22.22 -1.87 14.70
C TRP A 202 -23.63 -1.55 14.21
N ASN A 203 -23.87 -0.36 13.71
CA ASN A 203 -25.20 0.09 13.33
C ASN A 203 -25.57 -0.18 11.84
N GLN A 204 -24.86 -1.10 11.19
CA GLN A 204 -25.02 -1.45 9.77
C GLN A 204 -24.78 -0.31 8.77
N SER A 205 -24.35 0.86 9.23
CA SER A 205 -24.07 2.00 8.34
C SER A 205 -22.94 1.75 7.35
N VAL A 206 -22.10 0.74 7.61
CA VAL A 206 -21.03 0.30 6.68
C VAL A 206 -21.61 -0.12 5.32
N TYR A 207 -22.84 -0.64 5.28
CA TYR A 207 -23.53 -1.00 4.04
C TYR A 207 -24.04 0.21 3.24
N LEU A 208 -24.02 1.41 3.83
CA LEU A 208 -24.34 2.65 3.12
C LEU A 208 -23.20 3.12 2.20
N LEU A 209 -22.02 2.47 2.24
CA LEU A 209 -20.88 2.76 1.40
C LEU A 209 -21.03 2.31 -0.07
N GLY A 210 -22.25 2.01 -0.50
CA GLY A 210 -22.54 1.56 -1.86
C GLY A 210 -22.25 0.08 -2.12
N LEU A 211 -21.81 -0.66 -1.10
CA LEU A 211 -21.65 -2.12 -1.15
C LEU A 211 -22.80 -2.79 -0.40
N ASP A 212 -23.47 -3.72 -1.05
CA ASP A 212 -24.42 -4.59 -0.38
C ASP A 212 -23.70 -5.53 0.62
N ALA A 213 -24.45 -6.11 1.54
CA ALA A 213 -23.89 -7.01 2.55
C ALA A 213 -23.09 -8.17 1.95
N LYS A 214 -23.52 -8.68 0.80
CA LYS A 214 -22.87 -9.78 0.08
C LYS A 214 -21.46 -9.37 -0.41
N ASN A 215 -21.35 -8.22 -1.04
CA ASN A 215 -20.08 -7.70 -1.54
C ASN A 215 -19.13 -7.34 -0.40
N VAL A 216 -19.63 -6.83 0.73
CA VAL A 216 -18.81 -6.59 1.94
C VAL A 216 -18.20 -7.90 2.46
N TRP A 217 -18.96 -8.99 2.52
CA TRP A 217 -18.43 -10.29 2.93
C TRP A 217 -17.40 -10.86 1.95
N ILE A 218 -17.65 -10.74 0.63
CA ILE A 218 -16.68 -11.15 -0.40
C ILE A 218 -15.38 -10.37 -0.22
N LEU A 219 -15.45 -9.05 -0.04
CA LEU A 219 -14.29 -8.20 0.19
C LEU A 219 -13.53 -8.59 1.46
N PHE A 220 -14.25 -8.83 2.57
CA PHE A 220 -13.66 -9.28 3.83
C PHE A 220 -12.87 -10.59 3.66
N PHE A 221 -13.47 -11.60 3.04
CA PHE A 221 -12.79 -12.87 2.80
C PHE A 221 -11.61 -12.73 1.84
N ALA A 222 -11.72 -11.91 0.80
CA ALA A 222 -10.63 -11.66 -0.14
C ALA A 222 -9.43 -11.00 0.57
N ILE A 223 -9.67 -10.00 1.43
CA ILE A 223 -8.62 -9.36 2.24
C ILE A 223 -8.03 -10.35 3.25
N ALA A 224 -8.85 -11.18 3.90
CA ALA A 224 -8.37 -12.20 4.83
C ALA A 224 -7.46 -13.22 4.14
N ILE A 225 -7.82 -13.68 2.95
CA ILE A 225 -7.00 -14.59 2.14
C ILE A 225 -5.70 -13.90 1.72
N LEU A 226 -5.76 -12.67 1.23
CA LEU A 226 -4.59 -11.88 0.86
C LEU A 226 -3.61 -11.75 2.03
N LEU A 227 -4.12 -11.41 3.21
CA LEU A 227 -3.33 -11.27 4.42
C LEU A 227 -2.71 -12.60 4.86
N LEU A 228 -3.50 -13.68 4.86
CA LEU A 228 -3.04 -15.03 5.21
C LEU A 228 -1.90 -15.48 4.28
N VAL A 229 -2.10 -15.36 2.96
CA VAL A 229 -1.10 -15.72 1.96
C VAL A 229 0.15 -14.86 2.13
N SER A 230 0.00 -13.56 2.35
CA SER A 230 1.12 -12.65 2.59
C SER A 230 1.92 -13.03 3.84
N ILE A 231 1.25 -13.39 4.95
CA ILE A 231 1.92 -13.88 6.17
C ILE A 231 2.66 -15.19 5.92
N LEU A 232 2.04 -16.13 5.22
CA LEU A 232 2.66 -17.42 4.89
C LEU A 232 3.89 -17.22 4.00
N GLN A 233 3.83 -16.33 3.02
CA GLN A 233 4.94 -16.03 2.12
C GLN A 233 6.14 -15.39 2.82
N THR A 234 5.96 -14.74 3.98
CA THR A 234 7.11 -14.24 4.78
C THR A 234 7.93 -15.38 5.40
N LYS A 235 7.36 -16.60 5.51
CA LYS A 235 7.99 -17.75 6.16
C LYS A 235 8.31 -18.89 5.21
N THR A 236 7.60 -18.99 4.09
CA THR A 236 7.66 -20.14 3.19
C THR A 236 7.53 -19.68 1.74
N ASP A 237 8.35 -20.21 0.87
CA ASP A 237 8.14 -20.07 -0.58
C ASP A 237 6.96 -20.95 -0.99
N ILE A 238 5.74 -20.35 -1.01
CA ILE A 238 4.51 -21.05 -1.37
C ILE A 238 4.55 -21.55 -2.82
N ARG A 239 5.16 -20.78 -3.75
CA ARG A 239 5.26 -21.19 -5.16
C ARG A 239 6.16 -22.42 -5.30
N GLY A 240 7.34 -22.38 -4.68
CA GLY A 240 8.26 -23.51 -4.68
C GLY A 240 7.70 -24.73 -3.92
N TRP A 241 6.95 -24.50 -2.85
CA TRP A 241 6.24 -25.59 -2.14
C TRP A 241 5.17 -26.23 -3.05
N LEU A 242 4.33 -25.42 -3.71
CA LEU A 242 3.28 -25.90 -4.62
C LEU A 242 3.89 -26.65 -5.83
N ALA A 243 5.01 -26.16 -6.35
CA ALA A 243 5.71 -26.81 -7.47
C ALA A 243 6.19 -28.25 -7.15
N LYS A 244 6.45 -28.54 -5.87
CA LYS A 244 6.85 -29.88 -5.38
C LYS A 244 5.68 -30.84 -5.16
N GLN A 245 4.43 -30.36 -5.24
CA GLN A 245 3.26 -31.22 -5.03
C GLN A 245 2.93 -32.02 -6.28
N GLY A 246 2.13 -33.10 -6.09
CA GLY A 246 1.64 -33.91 -7.21
C GLY A 246 0.83 -33.08 -8.20
N ILE A 247 0.88 -33.52 -9.47
CA ILE A 247 0.29 -32.78 -10.59
C ILE A 247 -1.21 -32.47 -10.40
N VAL A 248 -1.97 -33.44 -9.88
CA VAL A 248 -3.39 -33.30 -9.64
C VAL A 248 -3.67 -32.19 -8.60
N PHE A 249 -2.94 -32.22 -7.49
CA PHE A 249 -3.08 -31.20 -6.45
C PHE A 249 -2.73 -29.80 -6.95
N ARG A 250 -1.64 -29.66 -7.71
CA ARG A 250 -1.24 -28.38 -8.31
C ARG A 250 -2.34 -27.79 -9.19
N TYR A 251 -2.84 -28.58 -10.11
CA TYR A 251 -3.91 -28.13 -11.01
C TYR A 251 -5.22 -27.86 -10.27
N ALA A 252 -5.57 -28.66 -9.27
CA ALA A 252 -6.74 -28.40 -8.43
C ALA A 252 -6.66 -27.02 -7.75
N VAL A 253 -5.51 -26.67 -7.14
CA VAL A 253 -5.31 -25.36 -6.51
C VAL A 253 -5.39 -24.23 -7.53
N VAL A 254 -4.74 -24.38 -8.71
CA VAL A 254 -4.75 -23.36 -9.77
C VAL A 254 -6.16 -23.13 -10.31
N TYR A 255 -6.90 -24.21 -10.62
CA TYR A 255 -8.27 -24.10 -11.11
C TYR A 255 -9.23 -23.56 -10.04
N LEU A 256 -9.06 -23.94 -8.77
CA LEU A 256 -9.83 -23.37 -7.67
C LEU A 256 -9.64 -21.84 -7.59
N ALA A 257 -8.38 -21.37 -7.66
CA ALA A 257 -8.08 -19.95 -7.65
C ALA A 257 -8.65 -19.24 -8.90
N LEU A 258 -8.53 -19.85 -10.08
CA LEU A 258 -9.09 -19.31 -11.33
C LEU A 258 -10.62 -19.18 -11.24
N PHE A 259 -11.31 -20.24 -10.83
CA PHE A 259 -12.76 -20.21 -10.69
C PHE A 259 -13.23 -19.24 -9.60
N ALA A 260 -12.48 -19.12 -8.49
CA ALA A 260 -12.79 -18.12 -7.48
C ALA A 260 -12.73 -16.69 -8.07
N VAL A 261 -11.72 -16.38 -8.89
CA VAL A 261 -11.65 -15.07 -9.57
C VAL A 261 -12.80 -14.91 -10.56
N LEU A 262 -13.14 -15.93 -11.35
CA LEU A 262 -14.22 -15.87 -12.35
C LEU A 262 -15.62 -15.74 -11.71
N ILE A 263 -15.85 -16.38 -10.55
CA ILE A 263 -17.17 -16.38 -9.88
C ILE A 263 -17.36 -15.11 -9.04
N PHE A 264 -16.33 -14.69 -8.31
CA PHE A 264 -16.42 -13.58 -7.35
C PHE A 264 -15.91 -12.25 -7.90
N GLY A 265 -15.30 -12.25 -9.09
CA GLY A 265 -14.89 -11.03 -9.76
C GLY A 265 -16.07 -10.24 -10.31
N ILE A 266 -15.91 -8.93 -10.45
CA ILE A 266 -16.92 -8.05 -11.05
C ILE A 266 -16.52 -7.81 -12.50
N TYR A 267 -17.39 -8.18 -13.43
CA TYR A 267 -17.18 -8.07 -14.88
C TYR A 267 -18.44 -7.51 -15.55
N GLY A 268 -18.30 -7.02 -16.79
CA GLY A 268 -19.41 -6.69 -17.64
C GLY A 268 -19.78 -5.20 -17.66
N PRO A 269 -21.03 -4.84 -18.06
CA PRO A 269 -21.42 -3.45 -18.37
C PRO A 269 -21.34 -2.45 -17.20
N GLY A 270 -21.25 -2.93 -15.96
CA GLY A 270 -21.06 -2.09 -14.77
C GLY A 270 -19.60 -1.88 -14.36
N TYR A 271 -18.65 -2.53 -15.07
CA TYR A 271 -17.24 -2.37 -14.79
C TYR A 271 -16.67 -1.18 -15.58
N ASP A 272 -16.18 -0.17 -14.88
CA ASP A 272 -15.50 0.96 -15.47
C ASP A 272 -13.98 0.76 -15.41
N ALA A 273 -13.36 0.50 -16.56
CA ALA A 273 -11.91 0.28 -16.65
C ALA A 273 -11.09 1.54 -16.28
N VAL A 274 -11.69 2.72 -16.33
CA VAL A 274 -11.06 4.00 -15.91
C VAL A 274 -10.81 4.03 -14.39
N GLN A 275 -11.51 3.20 -13.64
CA GLN A 275 -11.33 3.06 -12.19
C GLN A 275 -10.08 2.25 -11.82
N PHE A 276 -9.46 1.58 -12.78
CA PHE A 276 -8.16 0.96 -12.57
C PHE A 276 -7.11 2.07 -12.41
N ILE A 277 -6.44 2.11 -11.26
CA ILE A 277 -5.58 3.24 -10.84
C ILE A 277 -4.50 3.58 -11.88
N TYR A 278 -4.03 2.60 -12.64
CA TYR A 278 -3.04 2.78 -13.70
C TYR A 278 -3.60 2.68 -15.13
N GLY A 279 -4.92 2.63 -15.31
CA GLY A 279 -5.57 2.54 -16.62
C GLY A 279 -5.66 3.88 -17.38
N GLY A 280 -5.19 4.97 -16.81
CA GLY A 280 -5.21 6.32 -17.40
C GLY A 280 -3.85 6.84 -17.86
N PHE A 281 -2.84 5.98 -17.95
CA PHE A 281 -1.51 6.31 -18.50
C PHE A 281 -1.32 5.74 -19.89
#